data_177be50c98f716914deaec92b9a52a3c
#
_entry.id   177be50c98f716914deaec92b9a52a3c
#
_cell.length_a   1.000
_cell.length_b   1.000
_cell.length_c   1.000
_cell.angle_alpha   90.00
_cell.angle_beta   90.00
_cell.angle_gamma   90.00
#
_symmetry.space_group_name_H-M   'P 1'
#
loop_
_entity.id
_entity.type
_entity.pdbx_description
1 polymer ?
#
loop_
_entity_poly.entity_id
_entity_poly.type
_entity_poly.pdbx_seq_one_letter_code
_entity_poly.pdbx_strand_id
1 'polypeptide(L)'
;MIQIDDTLVSLDVIERYFLCDLSKCKGECCVEGDSGAPLEDSELAKLQKVLPIIWDDLSPKAQEVINKEGDTVTSIVNGKDCVFTCYDADGTCKCAIEKAYREGKTDFYKPVSCHLYPIRVTQYRDFKAVNYHRWSVCKAAEILGKKEQLPVYKFLKEPLIRK
;
A
#
# COMPACT_ATOMS: atom_id res chain seq x y z
N MET A 1 -4.63 24.08 -0.93
CA MET A 1 -3.64 23.45 -1.82
C MET A 1 -2.37 24.27 -1.72
N ILE A 2 -1.24 23.60 -1.60
CA ILE A 2 0.10 24.23 -1.53
C ILE A 2 0.88 23.80 -2.77
N GLN A 3 1.56 24.74 -3.40
CA GLN A 3 2.47 24.44 -4.51
C GLN A 3 3.92 24.45 -4.00
N ILE A 4 4.64 23.39 -4.33
CA ILE A 4 6.08 23.23 -4.05
C ILE A 4 6.72 22.82 -5.37
N ASP A 5 7.46 23.74 -6.00
CA ASP A 5 8.01 23.57 -7.35
C ASP A 5 6.92 23.15 -8.36
N ASP A 6 7.05 22.00 -8.98
CA ASP A 6 6.08 21.37 -9.89
C ASP A 6 5.03 20.51 -9.20
N THR A 7 4.97 20.53 -7.88
CA THR A 7 4.12 19.62 -7.09
C THR A 7 3.00 20.41 -6.38
N LEU A 8 1.75 19.99 -6.62
CA LEU A 8 0.56 20.48 -5.95
C LEU A 8 0.15 19.56 -4.82
N VAL A 9 0.17 20.03 -3.58
CA VAL A 9 -0.14 19.26 -2.38
C VAL A 9 -1.48 19.69 -1.80
N SER A 10 -2.39 18.73 -1.61
CA SER A 10 -3.66 18.97 -0.91
C SER A 10 -3.41 19.33 0.56
N LEU A 11 -4.20 20.27 1.11
CA LEU A 11 -4.16 20.61 2.54
C LEU A 11 -4.47 19.40 3.43
N ASP A 12 -5.33 18.48 2.97
CA ASP A 12 -5.62 17.24 3.69
C ASP A 12 -4.35 16.42 4.02
N VAL A 13 -3.30 16.48 3.18
CA VAL A 13 -2.02 15.81 3.43
C VAL A 13 -1.30 16.37 4.66
N ILE A 14 -1.52 17.64 4.94
CA ILE A 14 -0.85 18.37 6.04
C ILE A 14 -1.71 18.38 7.30
N GLU A 15 -3.02 18.56 7.15
CA GLU A 15 -3.94 18.82 8.25
C GLU A 15 -4.54 17.53 8.84
N ARG A 16 -4.59 16.43 8.07
CA ARG A 16 -5.17 15.17 8.56
C ARG A 16 -4.21 14.38 9.40
N TYR A 17 -4.79 13.71 10.39
CA TYR A 17 -4.12 12.77 11.28
C TYR A 17 -4.37 11.34 10.81
N PHE A 18 -3.34 10.50 10.92
CA PHE A 18 -3.44 9.11 10.48
C PHE A 18 -2.41 8.23 11.20
N LEU A 19 -2.86 7.09 11.70
CA LEU A 19 -2.01 6.02 12.21
C LEU A 19 -2.73 4.69 11.98
N CYS A 20 -2.17 3.80 11.17
CA CYS A 20 -2.77 2.50 10.89
C CYS A 20 -3.13 1.74 12.17
N ASP A 21 -4.36 1.26 12.23
CA ASP A 21 -4.89 0.43 13.33
C ASP A 21 -5.34 -0.92 12.78
N LEU A 22 -4.38 -1.82 12.60
CA LEU A 22 -4.63 -3.18 12.10
C LEU A 22 -5.51 -4.01 13.04
N SER A 23 -5.52 -3.68 14.35
CA SER A 23 -6.40 -4.34 15.32
C SER A 23 -7.89 -4.12 15.00
N LYS A 24 -8.21 -3.00 14.35
CA LYS A 24 -9.57 -2.60 13.96
C LYS A 24 -9.90 -2.93 12.52
N CYS A 25 -9.04 -2.51 11.57
CA CYS A 25 -9.34 -2.70 10.14
C CYS A 25 -8.94 -4.07 9.59
N LYS A 26 -8.17 -4.88 10.34
CA LYS A 26 -7.75 -6.22 9.94
C LYS A 26 -7.12 -6.33 8.54
N GLY A 27 -6.56 -5.23 8.05
CA GLY A 27 -5.91 -5.17 6.72
C GLY A 27 -6.88 -5.04 5.54
N GLU A 28 -8.09 -4.52 5.75
CA GLU A 28 -9.12 -4.37 4.71
C GLU A 28 -8.66 -3.68 3.43
N CYS A 29 -7.66 -2.79 3.49
CA CYS A 29 -7.12 -2.12 2.30
C CYS A 29 -6.49 -3.09 1.27
N CYS A 30 -6.11 -4.30 1.68
CA CYS A 30 -5.63 -5.36 0.80
C CYS A 30 -6.75 -6.30 0.32
N VAL A 31 -7.94 -6.23 0.92
CA VAL A 31 -9.08 -7.13 0.67
C VAL A 31 -10.20 -6.44 -0.13
N GLU A 32 -10.36 -5.14 0.04
CA GLU A 32 -11.40 -4.34 -0.63
C GLU A 32 -10.86 -3.58 -1.86
N GLY A 33 -9.82 -4.12 -2.51
CA GLY A 33 -9.29 -3.55 -3.75
C GLY A 33 -10.24 -3.77 -4.93
N ASP A 34 -10.27 -2.84 -5.88
CA ASP A 34 -11.09 -2.93 -7.09
C ASP A 34 -10.26 -3.14 -8.36
N SER A 35 -8.99 -2.74 -8.35
CA SER A 35 -8.10 -2.79 -9.53
C SER A 35 -6.63 -3.09 -9.23
N GLY A 36 -6.32 -3.44 -7.99
CA GLY A 36 -4.93 -3.60 -7.54
C GLY A 36 -4.19 -2.28 -7.34
N ALA A 37 -2.99 -2.34 -6.79
CA ALA A 37 -2.14 -1.19 -6.55
C ALA A 37 -1.19 -0.95 -7.74
N PRO A 38 -1.02 0.29 -8.21
CA PRO A 38 -0.07 0.58 -9.28
C PRO A 38 1.37 0.30 -8.82
N LEU A 39 2.16 -0.28 -9.72
CA LEU A 39 3.60 -0.53 -9.55
C LEU A 39 4.40 0.47 -10.36
N GLU A 40 5.56 0.87 -9.86
CA GLU A 40 6.55 1.60 -10.62
C GLU A 40 7.46 0.64 -11.39
N ASP A 41 7.97 1.06 -12.56
CA ASP A 41 8.87 0.22 -13.36
C ASP A 41 10.11 -0.24 -12.56
N SER A 42 10.61 0.62 -11.67
CA SER A 42 11.72 0.30 -10.76
C SER A 42 11.39 -0.80 -9.73
N GLU A 43 10.13 -1.09 -9.50
CA GLU A 43 9.66 -2.10 -8.55
C GLU A 43 9.49 -3.48 -9.18
N LEU A 44 9.35 -3.56 -10.51
CA LEU A 44 9.12 -4.83 -11.22
C LEU A 44 10.23 -5.84 -10.96
N ALA A 45 11.49 -5.41 -11.09
CA ALA A 45 12.64 -6.29 -10.83
C ALA A 45 12.73 -6.76 -9.38
N LYS A 46 12.30 -5.93 -8.42
CA LYS A 46 12.24 -6.29 -7.00
C LYS A 46 11.12 -7.28 -6.74
N LEU A 47 9.98 -7.06 -7.38
CA LEU A 47 8.83 -7.97 -7.29
C LEU A 47 9.18 -9.36 -7.80
N GLN A 48 9.84 -9.46 -8.97
CA GLN A 48 10.32 -10.73 -9.52
C GLN A 48 11.27 -11.48 -8.58
N LYS A 49 12.14 -10.76 -7.87
CA LYS A 49 13.06 -11.35 -6.89
C LYS A 49 12.37 -11.84 -5.63
N VAL A 50 11.35 -11.13 -5.15
CA VAL A 50 10.64 -11.51 -3.93
C VAL A 50 9.60 -12.61 -4.14
N LEU A 51 9.06 -12.72 -5.35
CA LEU A 51 7.99 -13.66 -5.67
C LEU A 51 8.29 -15.12 -5.29
N PRO A 52 9.46 -15.70 -5.61
CA PRO A 52 9.79 -17.06 -5.16
C PRO A 52 9.87 -17.20 -3.65
N ILE A 53 10.22 -16.12 -2.93
CA ILE A 53 10.37 -16.12 -1.47
C ILE A 53 9.01 -16.20 -0.78
N ILE A 54 7.99 -15.55 -1.36
CA ILE A 54 6.65 -15.45 -0.78
C ILE A 54 5.66 -16.47 -1.36
N TRP A 55 6.08 -17.28 -2.33
CA TRP A 55 5.18 -18.13 -3.12
C TRP A 55 4.27 -19.01 -2.26
N ASP A 56 4.84 -19.65 -1.24
CA ASP A 56 4.13 -20.55 -0.34
C ASP A 56 3.18 -19.82 0.65
N ASP A 57 3.37 -18.53 0.83
CA ASP A 57 2.46 -17.68 1.63
C ASP A 57 1.21 -17.26 0.85
N LEU A 58 1.21 -17.40 -0.48
CA LEU A 58 0.12 -16.99 -1.35
C LEU A 58 -0.95 -18.08 -1.46
N SER A 59 -2.21 -17.64 -1.60
CA SER A 59 -3.30 -18.59 -1.86
C SER A 59 -3.14 -19.28 -3.22
N PRO A 60 -3.67 -20.52 -3.40
CA PRO A 60 -3.63 -21.20 -4.71
C PRO A 60 -4.25 -20.38 -5.83
N LYS A 61 -5.32 -19.64 -5.55
CA LYS A 61 -5.93 -18.73 -6.55
C LYS A 61 -5.03 -17.56 -6.91
N ALA A 62 -4.31 -16.99 -5.94
CA ALA A 62 -3.34 -15.93 -6.21
C ALA A 62 -2.19 -16.44 -7.09
N GLN A 63 -1.68 -17.63 -6.82
CA GLN A 63 -0.66 -18.29 -7.64
C GLN A 63 -1.16 -18.52 -9.07
N GLU A 64 -2.42 -18.95 -9.24
CA GLU A 64 -3.04 -19.13 -10.56
C GLU A 64 -3.13 -17.79 -11.33
N VAL A 65 -3.58 -16.71 -10.67
CA VAL A 65 -3.67 -15.38 -11.29
C VAL A 65 -2.29 -14.88 -11.71
N ILE A 66 -1.28 -15.01 -10.86
CA ILE A 66 0.09 -14.60 -11.17
C ILE A 66 0.64 -15.40 -12.36
N ASN A 67 0.42 -16.70 -12.40
CA ASN A 67 0.86 -17.56 -13.51
C ASN A 67 0.19 -17.18 -14.84
N LYS A 68 -1.06 -16.70 -14.79
CA LYS A 68 -1.85 -16.34 -15.97
C LYS A 68 -1.57 -14.90 -16.46
N GLU A 69 -1.51 -13.96 -15.55
CA GLU A 69 -1.44 -12.52 -15.86
C GLU A 69 -0.01 -11.97 -15.77
N GLY A 70 0.91 -12.72 -15.17
CA GLY A 70 2.28 -12.29 -14.90
C GLY A 70 2.41 -11.53 -13.58
N ASP A 71 3.64 -11.15 -13.29
CA ASP A 71 4.07 -10.53 -12.03
C ASP A 71 4.17 -8.99 -12.10
N THR A 72 3.66 -8.38 -13.17
CA THR A 72 3.82 -6.95 -13.46
C THR A 72 2.77 -6.05 -12.82
N VAL A 73 1.74 -6.61 -12.20
CA VAL A 73 0.66 -5.89 -11.54
C VAL A 73 0.32 -6.54 -10.22
N THR A 74 -0.19 -5.76 -9.27
CA THR A 74 -0.85 -6.31 -8.09
C THR A 74 -2.27 -6.71 -8.46
N SER A 75 -2.41 -7.75 -9.28
CA SER A 75 -3.70 -8.26 -9.72
C SER A 75 -4.61 -8.57 -8.53
N ILE A 76 -5.90 -8.65 -8.78
CA ILE A 76 -6.88 -8.98 -7.75
C ILE A 76 -7.42 -10.39 -7.91
N VAL A 77 -7.63 -11.05 -6.79
CA VAL A 77 -8.25 -12.38 -6.68
C VAL A 77 -9.70 -12.21 -6.27
N ASN A 78 -10.60 -12.98 -6.85
CA ASN A 78 -12.04 -12.92 -6.54
C ASN A 78 -12.67 -11.52 -6.74
N GLY A 79 -12.06 -10.68 -7.57
CA GLY A 79 -12.55 -9.32 -7.84
C GLY A 79 -12.28 -8.29 -6.74
N LYS A 80 -11.53 -8.63 -5.69
CA LYS A 80 -11.28 -7.75 -4.54
C LYS A 80 -9.86 -7.87 -3.98
N ASP A 81 -9.41 -9.07 -3.68
CA ASP A 81 -8.21 -9.30 -2.89
C ASP A 81 -6.94 -9.08 -3.72
N CYS A 82 -5.96 -8.35 -3.18
CA CYS A 82 -4.64 -8.30 -3.79
C CYS A 82 -4.00 -9.70 -3.82
N VAL A 83 -3.33 -10.09 -4.91
CA VAL A 83 -2.66 -11.39 -5.05
C VAL A 83 -1.59 -11.64 -3.98
N PHE A 84 -1.02 -10.58 -3.41
CA PHE A 84 0.03 -10.68 -2.37
C PHE A 84 -0.53 -10.69 -0.94
N THR A 85 -1.82 -11.03 -0.75
CA THR A 85 -2.39 -11.17 0.58
C THR A 85 -1.99 -12.49 1.24
N CYS A 86 -1.73 -12.42 2.53
CA CYS A 86 -1.63 -13.56 3.44
C CYS A 86 -2.36 -13.22 4.74
N TYR A 87 -2.63 -14.21 5.57
CA TYR A 87 -3.43 -14.04 6.77
C TYR A 87 -2.70 -14.58 7.99
N ASP A 88 -2.76 -13.85 9.10
CA ASP A 88 -2.36 -14.34 10.41
C ASP A 88 -3.42 -15.30 10.98
N ALA A 89 -3.06 -15.99 12.06
CA ALA A 89 -3.94 -16.92 12.76
C ALA A 89 -5.23 -16.26 13.31
N ASP A 90 -5.21 -14.96 13.57
CA ASP A 90 -6.37 -14.17 14.02
C ASP A 90 -7.23 -13.60 12.87
N GLY A 91 -6.93 -13.98 11.62
CA GLY A 91 -7.63 -13.52 10.43
C GLY A 91 -7.24 -12.11 9.95
N THR A 92 -6.21 -11.50 10.51
CA THR A 92 -5.69 -10.21 10.03
C THR A 92 -4.99 -10.42 8.68
N CYS A 93 -5.46 -9.68 7.67
CA CYS A 93 -4.84 -9.67 6.35
C CYS A 93 -3.54 -8.87 6.37
N LYS A 94 -2.51 -9.40 5.74
CA LYS A 94 -1.20 -8.78 5.59
C LYS A 94 -0.68 -8.91 4.17
N CYS A 95 0.28 -8.08 3.83
CA CYS A 95 1.03 -8.23 2.59
C CYS A 95 2.15 -9.26 2.79
N ALA A 96 2.19 -10.31 1.96
CA ALA A 96 3.23 -11.33 2.01
C ALA A 96 4.63 -10.75 1.74
N ILE A 97 4.73 -9.71 0.89
CA ILE A 97 5.99 -9.00 0.64
C ILE A 97 6.47 -8.31 1.93
N GLU A 98 5.58 -7.55 2.61
CA GLU A 98 5.93 -6.90 3.88
C GLU A 98 6.29 -7.93 4.96
N LYS A 99 5.59 -9.06 5.02
CA LYS A 99 5.91 -10.16 5.94
C LYS A 99 7.33 -10.66 5.69
N ALA A 100 7.69 -10.99 4.45
CA ALA A 100 9.03 -11.44 4.08
C ALA A 100 10.12 -10.39 4.42
N TYR A 101 9.83 -9.11 4.21
CA TYR A 101 10.73 -8.03 4.62
C TYR A 101 10.96 -8.00 6.14
N ARG A 102 9.90 -8.08 6.93
CA ARG A 102 9.99 -8.08 8.41
C ARG A 102 10.72 -9.30 8.95
N GLU A 103 10.67 -10.41 8.22
CA GLU A 103 11.41 -11.64 8.51
C GLU A 103 12.87 -11.60 8.00
N GLY A 104 13.30 -10.51 7.38
CA GLY A 104 14.67 -10.34 6.85
C GLY A 104 14.97 -11.15 5.59
N LYS A 105 13.95 -11.65 4.90
CA LYS A 105 14.09 -12.48 3.69
C LYS A 105 14.26 -11.67 2.41
N THR A 106 13.91 -10.39 2.43
CA THR A 106 14.01 -9.47 1.30
C THR A 106 14.28 -8.05 1.77
N ASP A 107 14.87 -7.22 0.93
CA ASP A 107 15.03 -5.78 1.11
C ASP A 107 13.87 -4.96 0.54
N PHE A 108 12.94 -5.60 -0.15
CA PHE A 108 11.76 -4.96 -0.73
C PHE A 108 10.61 -4.94 0.29
N TYR A 109 10.35 -3.75 0.85
CA TYR A 109 9.32 -3.61 1.89
C TYR A 109 7.90 -3.88 1.36
N LYS A 110 7.47 -3.17 0.34
CA LYS A 110 6.24 -3.33 -0.45
C LYS A 110 6.16 -2.24 -1.53
N PRO A 111 5.24 -2.34 -2.51
CA PRO A 111 5.03 -1.29 -3.50
C PRO A 111 4.83 0.08 -2.85
N VAL A 112 5.47 1.11 -3.40
CA VAL A 112 5.44 2.46 -2.83
C VAL A 112 4.02 3.02 -2.79
N SER A 113 3.17 2.68 -3.76
CA SER A 113 1.76 3.07 -3.78
C SER A 113 0.97 2.53 -2.59
N CYS A 114 1.27 1.30 -2.13
CA CYS A 114 0.70 0.71 -0.93
C CYS A 114 1.30 1.32 0.35
N HIS A 115 2.61 1.60 0.35
CA HIS A 115 3.29 2.19 1.51
C HIS A 115 2.85 3.65 1.75
N LEU A 116 2.56 4.40 0.68
CA LEU A 116 2.08 5.79 0.74
C LEU A 116 0.61 5.91 1.15
N TYR A 117 -0.17 4.83 1.06
CA TYR A 117 -1.60 4.92 1.34
C TYR A 117 -1.85 5.47 2.77
N PRO A 118 -2.74 6.43 2.98
CA PRO A 118 -3.78 6.97 2.08
C PRO A 118 -3.35 8.13 1.16
N ILE A 119 -2.09 8.49 1.11
CA ILE A 119 -1.61 9.49 0.15
C ILE A 119 -1.51 8.87 -1.24
N ARG A 120 -2.02 9.60 -2.24
CA ARG A 120 -1.93 9.25 -3.66
C ARG A 120 -1.12 10.32 -4.39
N VAL A 121 -0.13 9.87 -5.15
CA VAL A 121 0.69 10.73 -6.01
C VAL A 121 0.33 10.42 -7.46
N THR A 122 -0.09 11.45 -8.20
CA THR A 122 -0.43 11.34 -9.61
C THR A 122 0.48 12.26 -10.41
N GLN A 123 1.21 11.69 -11.36
CA GLN A 123 2.00 12.47 -12.31
C GLN A 123 1.12 12.95 -13.45
N TYR A 124 1.05 14.24 -13.64
CA TYR A 124 0.49 14.88 -14.81
C TYR A 124 1.62 15.34 -15.75
N ARG A 125 1.27 15.84 -16.93
CA ARG A 125 2.24 16.30 -17.92
C ARG A 125 3.20 17.38 -17.35
N ASP A 126 2.64 18.36 -16.65
CA ASP A 126 3.36 19.56 -16.25
C ASP A 126 3.54 19.68 -14.72
N PHE A 127 2.92 18.80 -13.94
CA PHE A 127 3.00 18.84 -12.48
C PHE A 127 2.69 17.46 -11.84
N LYS A 128 3.05 17.32 -10.57
CA LYS A 128 2.60 16.24 -9.69
C LYS A 128 1.45 16.70 -8.81
N ALA A 129 0.49 15.82 -8.54
CA ALA A 129 -0.53 16.06 -7.54
C ALA A 129 -0.39 15.07 -6.39
N VAL A 130 -0.34 15.58 -5.16
CA VAL A 130 -0.28 14.80 -3.93
C VAL A 130 -1.57 15.00 -3.17
N ASN A 131 -2.40 13.97 -3.11
CA ASN A 131 -3.73 14.01 -2.54
C ASN A 131 -3.91 12.99 -1.42
N TYR A 132 -4.86 13.25 -0.53
CA TYR A 132 -5.32 12.33 0.49
C TYR A 132 -6.57 11.58 -0.02
N HIS A 133 -6.50 10.27 -0.08
CA HIS A 133 -7.63 9.42 -0.46
C HIS A 133 -8.48 9.10 0.76
N ARG A 134 -9.76 9.48 0.70
CA ARG A 134 -10.72 9.23 1.77
C ARG A 134 -11.42 7.89 1.52
N TRP A 135 -11.15 6.93 2.38
CA TRP A 135 -11.75 5.61 2.30
C TRP A 135 -12.28 5.17 3.65
N SER A 136 -13.51 4.69 3.69
CA SER A 136 -14.20 4.32 4.94
C SER A 136 -13.48 3.23 5.74
N VAL A 137 -12.77 2.33 5.08
CA VAL A 137 -11.97 1.26 5.74
C VAL A 137 -10.85 1.81 6.63
N CYS A 138 -10.41 3.05 6.39
CA CYS A 138 -9.35 3.71 7.16
C CYS A 138 -9.87 4.60 8.29
N LYS A 139 -11.17 4.61 8.58
CA LYS A 139 -11.76 5.47 9.62
C LYS A 139 -11.13 5.24 11.01
N ALA A 140 -10.83 3.99 11.37
CA ALA A 140 -10.14 3.68 12.61
C ALA A 140 -8.74 4.29 12.69
N ALA A 141 -8.01 4.30 11.57
CA ALA A 141 -6.68 4.91 11.48
C ALA A 141 -6.73 6.45 11.63
N GLU A 142 -7.76 7.11 11.11
CA GLU A 142 -7.96 8.56 11.30
C GLU A 142 -8.27 8.88 12.77
N ILE A 143 -9.10 8.07 13.44
CA ILE A 143 -9.42 8.23 14.85
C ILE A 143 -8.16 8.05 15.71
N LEU A 144 -7.41 6.98 15.49
CA LEU A 144 -6.17 6.72 16.22
C LEU A 144 -5.12 7.82 15.98
N GLY A 145 -4.91 8.20 14.71
CA GLY A 145 -4.00 9.29 14.35
C GLY A 145 -4.33 10.61 15.01
N LYS A 146 -5.64 10.94 15.13
CA LYS A 146 -6.10 12.14 15.84
C LYS A 146 -5.85 12.03 17.35
N LYS A 147 -6.08 10.86 17.94
CA LYS A 147 -5.80 10.61 19.37
C LYS A 147 -4.31 10.79 19.66
N GLU A 148 -3.45 10.25 18.82
CA GLU A 148 -1.98 10.32 18.97
C GLU A 148 -1.37 11.62 18.42
N GLN A 149 -2.20 12.56 17.91
CA GLN A 149 -1.76 13.83 17.31
C GLN A 149 -0.69 13.66 16.24
N LEU A 150 -0.82 12.58 15.43
CA LEU A 150 0.15 12.22 14.38
C LEU A 150 -0.37 12.62 12.99
N PRO A 151 0.12 13.72 12.39
CA PRO A 151 -0.25 14.10 11.02
C PRO A 151 0.16 13.01 10.01
N VAL A 152 -0.67 12.81 8.97
CA VAL A 152 -0.44 11.76 7.98
C VAL A 152 0.90 11.88 7.27
N TYR A 153 1.37 13.10 6.96
CA TYR A 153 2.67 13.30 6.34
C TYR A 153 3.85 12.91 7.24
N LYS A 154 3.68 12.98 8.57
CA LYS A 154 4.69 12.48 9.53
C LYS A 154 4.66 10.98 9.63
N PHE A 155 3.47 10.37 9.66
CA PHE A 155 3.30 8.93 9.63
C PHE A 155 3.91 8.30 8.38
N LEU A 156 3.74 8.95 7.23
CA LEU A 156 4.24 8.50 5.93
C LEU A 156 5.55 9.19 5.49
N LYS A 157 6.34 9.70 6.44
CA LYS A 157 7.59 10.40 6.12
C LYS A 157 8.53 9.56 5.26
N GLU A 158 8.73 8.29 5.63
CA GLU A 158 9.66 7.41 4.92
C GLU A 158 9.27 7.17 3.45
N PRO A 159 8.03 6.71 3.13
CA PRO A 159 7.65 6.51 1.75
C PRO A 159 7.54 7.81 0.95
N LEU A 160 7.24 8.95 1.58
CA LEU A 160 7.25 10.25 0.92
C LEU A 160 8.66 10.69 0.48
N ILE A 161 9.69 10.33 1.26
CA ILE A 161 11.08 10.61 0.88
C ILE A 161 11.55 9.68 -0.24
N ARG A 162 11.02 8.44 -0.28
CA ARG A 162 11.34 7.47 -1.34
C ARG A 162 10.71 7.83 -2.70
N LYS A 163 9.60 8.55 -2.69
CA LYS A 163 8.84 8.94 -3.89
C LYS A 163 9.35 10.22 -4.52
#